data_bd09cc6ca80923bc4aaa794d46d34e84
#
_entry.id   bd09cc6ca80923bc4aaa794d46d34e84
#
_cell.length_a   1.000
_cell.length_b   1.000
_cell.length_c   1.000
_cell.angle_alpha   90.00
_cell.angle_beta   90.00
_cell.angle_gamma   90.00
#
_symmetry.space_group_name_H-M   'P 1'
#
loop_
_entity.id
_entity.type
_entity.pdbx_description
1 polymer ?
#
loop_
_entity_poly.entity_id
_entity_poly.type
_entity_poly.pdbx_seq_one_letter_code
_entity_poly.pdbx_strand_id
1 'polypeptide(L)'
;MESSLTIGVFVFEDAEELDVVGPWEVLGFWAAHVATSPVRLLTVGREEGWVRCAKGLRLAVDHDLAAAPSLDVLIHPGGDGTRALKNDSAHLDWLRYLHHQGVLLASVCTGSLVLAAAGLLKGRPATTHHNYAGKLAAIDGTIDVRATERYVDDGNIVTSAGVSAGIDMAFHLVERFDSVEAAADVRQGTQYDRHVS
;
A
#
# COMPACT_ATOMS: atom_id res chain seq x y z
N MET A 1 -27.05 6.30 -4.93
CA MET A 1 -25.97 5.45 -5.48
C MET A 1 -25.09 5.11 -4.31
N GLU A 2 -24.97 3.84 -3.96
CA GLU A 2 -24.02 3.41 -2.94
C GLU A 2 -22.61 3.81 -3.39
N SER A 3 -21.86 4.48 -2.55
CA SER A 3 -20.48 4.85 -2.87
C SER A 3 -19.64 3.58 -2.94
N SER A 4 -19.08 3.27 -4.11
CA SER A 4 -18.15 2.15 -4.27
C SER A 4 -16.77 2.58 -3.79
N LEU A 5 -16.14 1.78 -2.92
CA LEU A 5 -14.75 1.98 -2.52
C LEU A 5 -13.82 1.48 -3.62
N THR A 6 -12.94 2.33 -4.12
CA THR A 6 -11.97 1.97 -5.16
C THR A 6 -10.55 1.99 -4.60
N ILE A 7 -9.89 0.83 -4.63
CA ILE A 7 -8.54 0.61 -4.13
C ILE A 7 -7.60 0.32 -5.29
N GLY A 8 -6.63 1.20 -5.51
CA GLY A 8 -5.56 0.99 -6.47
C GLY A 8 -4.33 0.38 -5.80
N VAL A 9 -3.73 -0.61 -6.43
CA VAL A 9 -2.40 -1.10 -6.05
C VAL A 9 -1.41 -0.68 -7.13
N PHE A 10 -0.45 0.18 -6.78
CA PHE A 10 0.55 0.64 -7.73
C PHE A 10 1.54 -0.48 -8.03
N VAL A 11 1.73 -0.79 -9.31
CA VAL A 11 2.66 -1.83 -9.76
C VAL A 11 3.73 -1.24 -10.68
N PHE A 12 4.96 -1.70 -10.52
CA PHE A 12 6.13 -1.18 -11.22
C PHE A 12 7.23 -2.24 -11.34
N GLU A 13 8.19 -2.02 -12.23
CA GLU A 13 9.34 -2.91 -12.40
C GLU A 13 10.14 -3.06 -11.11
N ASP A 14 10.55 -4.31 -10.79
CA ASP A 14 11.27 -4.67 -9.56
C ASP A 14 10.51 -4.35 -8.25
N ALA A 15 9.17 -4.34 -8.28
CA ALA A 15 8.35 -4.35 -7.06
C ALA A 15 8.55 -5.68 -6.31
N GLU A 16 8.54 -5.64 -4.97
CA GLU A 16 8.51 -6.86 -4.15
C GLU A 16 7.15 -7.54 -4.29
N GLU A 17 7.13 -8.80 -4.73
CA GLU A 17 5.89 -9.53 -5.05
C GLU A 17 4.86 -9.52 -3.91
N LEU A 18 5.31 -9.89 -2.71
CA LEU A 18 4.37 -10.04 -1.58
C LEU A 18 3.82 -8.69 -1.10
N ASP A 19 4.53 -7.59 -1.35
CA ASP A 19 4.03 -6.24 -1.04
C ASP A 19 2.81 -5.88 -1.89
N VAL A 20 2.66 -6.52 -3.06
CA VAL A 20 1.51 -6.39 -3.96
C VAL A 20 0.47 -7.45 -3.64
N VAL A 21 0.83 -8.74 -3.77
CA VAL A 21 -0.14 -9.83 -3.73
C VAL A 21 -0.65 -10.14 -2.32
N GLY A 22 0.09 -9.78 -1.28
CA GLY A 22 -0.35 -9.93 0.11
C GLY A 22 -1.58 -9.06 0.43
N PRO A 23 -1.48 -7.74 0.27
CA PRO A 23 -2.64 -6.86 0.42
C PRO A 23 -3.76 -7.18 -0.59
N TRP A 24 -3.40 -7.52 -1.83
CA TRP A 24 -4.36 -7.86 -2.87
C TRP A 24 -5.26 -9.02 -2.46
N GLU A 25 -4.68 -10.11 -1.93
CA GLU A 25 -5.43 -11.29 -1.51
C GLU A 25 -6.42 -10.96 -0.39
N VAL A 26 -5.97 -10.26 0.66
CA VAL A 26 -6.83 -9.88 1.79
C VAL A 26 -7.99 -8.99 1.35
N LEU A 27 -7.69 -7.94 0.60
CA LEU A 27 -8.69 -6.97 0.14
C LEU A 27 -9.61 -7.57 -0.94
N GLY A 28 -9.06 -8.44 -1.80
CA GLY A 28 -9.82 -9.17 -2.81
C GLY A 28 -10.79 -10.16 -2.20
N PHE A 29 -10.37 -10.90 -1.16
CA PHE A 29 -11.25 -11.79 -0.40
C PHE A 29 -12.37 -11.00 0.28
N TRP A 30 -12.03 -9.89 0.94
CA TRP A 30 -13.02 -9.00 1.53
C TRP A 30 -14.05 -8.53 0.49
N ALA A 31 -13.58 -7.97 -0.63
CA ALA A 31 -14.43 -7.46 -1.70
C ALA A 31 -15.37 -8.51 -2.27
N ALA A 32 -14.90 -9.76 -2.42
CA ALA A 32 -15.64 -10.84 -3.08
C ALA A 32 -16.61 -11.58 -2.15
N HIS A 33 -16.33 -11.65 -0.84
CA HIS A 33 -16.99 -12.62 0.05
C HIS A 33 -17.59 -11.99 1.33
N VAL A 34 -17.11 -10.81 1.76
CA VAL A 34 -17.48 -10.26 3.07
C VAL A 34 -18.11 -8.88 2.96
N ALA A 35 -17.56 -8.00 2.12
CA ALA A 35 -18.01 -6.62 1.98
C ALA A 35 -19.51 -6.52 1.65
N THR A 36 -20.21 -5.67 2.38
CA THR A 36 -21.65 -5.40 2.17
C THR A 36 -21.90 -4.31 1.14
N SER A 37 -20.92 -3.44 0.90
CA SER A 37 -20.91 -2.41 -0.14
C SER A 37 -19.90 -2.74 -1.23
N PRO A 38 -20.09 -2.28 -2.48
CA PRO A 38 -19.17 -2.60 -3.56
C PRO A 38 -17.75 -2.11 -3.30
N VAL A 39 -16.77 -3.00 -3.38
CA VAL A 39 -15.34 -2.71 -3.32
C VAL A 39 -14.69 -3.13 -4.62
N ARG A 40 -13.95 -2.22 -5.24
CA ARG A 40 -13.23 -2.45 -6.49
C ARG A 40 -11.73 -2.41 -6.22
N LEU A 41 -11.01 -3.49 -6.56
CA LEU A 41 -9.56 -3.52 -6.63
C LEU A 41 -9.10 -3.42 -8.08
N LEU A 42 -8.01 -2.68 -8.30
CA LEU A 42 -7.37 -2.56 -9.60
C LEU A 42 -5.86 -2.30 -9.44
N THR A 43 -5.10 -2.69 -10.44
CA THR A 43 -3.69 -2.34 -10.53
C THR A 43 -3.51 -1.05 -11.33
N VAL A 44 -2.64 -0.18 -10.83
CA VAL A 44 -2.28 1.07 -11.49
C VAL A 44 -0.78 1.07 -11.77
N GLY A 45 -0.39 1.42 -12.96
CA GLY A 45 1.03 1.51 -13.34
C GLY A 45 1.32 2.77 -14.15
N ARG A 46 2.57 2.96 -14.56
CA ARG A 46 2.94 4.10 -15.41
C ARG A 46 2.37 4.00 -16.82
N GLU A 47 2.33 2.79 -17.32
CA GLU A 47 1.88 2.45 -18.67
C GLU A 47 1.04 1.17 -18.58
N GLU A 48 0.11 1.01 -19.50
CA GLU A 48 -0.62 -0.25 -19.64
C GLU A 48 0.30 -1.39 -20.07
N GLY A 49 -0.09 -2.63 -19.76
CA GLY A 49 0.65 -3.82 -20.15
C GLY A 49 1.07 -4.67 -18.95
N TRP A 50 2.34 -4.95 -18.81
CA TRP A 50 2.88 -5.85 -17.80
C TRP A 50 4.10 -5.25 -17.14
N VAL A 51 4.21 -5.44 -15.82
CA VAL A 51 5.43 -5.18 -15.06
C VAL A 51 6.01 -6.49 -14.56
N ARG A 52 7.33 -6.55 -14.44
CA ARG A 52 8.04 -7.68 -13.87
C ARG A 52 8.52 -7.35 -12.46
N CYS A 53 8.05 -8.10 -11.48
CA CYS A 53 8.46 -7.96 -10.10
C CYS A 53 9.87 -8.51 -9.84
N ALA A 54 10.42 -8.23 -8.66
CA ALA A 54 11.82 -8.49 -8.28
C ALA A 54 12.26 -9.95 -8.40
N LYS A 55 11.36 -10.92 -8.23
CA LYS A 55 11.61 -12.36 -8.35
C LYS A 55 11.02 -12.99 -9.62
N GLY A 56 10.51 -12.13 -10.52
CA GLY A 56 10.09 -12.52 -11.86
C GLY A 56 8.62 -12.75 -12.07
N LEU A 57 7.77 -12.57 -11.06
CA LEU A 57 6.32 -12.55 -11.23
C LEU A 57 5.95 -11.41 -12.19
N ARG A 58 5.03 -11.69 -13.12
CA ARG A 58 4.50 -10.66 -14.02
C ARG A 58 3.09 -10.30 -13.59
N LEU A 59 2.85 -8.99 -13.48
CA LEU A 59 1.55 -8.44 -13.11
C LEU A 59 1.04 -7.57 -14.26
N ALA A 60 -0.24 -7.73 -14.59
CA ALA A 60 -0.91 -6.85 -15.51
C ALA A 60 -1.13 -5.47 -14.87
N VAL A 61 -1.18 -4.43 -15.70
CA VAL A 61 -1.57 -3.08 -15.33
C VAL A 61 -2.96 -2.84 -15.90
N ASP A 62 -3.96 -2.64 -15.03
CA ASP A 62 -5.34 -2.41 -15.48
C ASP A 62 -5.52 -1.00 -16.03
N HIS A 63 -4.83 -0.01 -15.43
CA HIS A 63 -4.89 1.39 -15.83
C HIS A 63 -3.53 2.06 -15.69
N ASP A 64 -3.17 2.93 -16.62
CA ASP A 64 -2.08 3.87 -16.43
C ASP A 64 -2.49 5.00 -15.46
N LEU A 65 -1.51 5.83 -15.06
CA LEU A 65 -1.74 6.91 -14.09
C LEU A 65 -2.76 7.95 -14.59
N ALA A 66 -2.87 8.14 -15.90
CA ALA A 66 -3.76 9.15 -16.49
C ALA A 66 -5.18 8.64 -16.67
N ALA A 67 -5.34 7.33 -16.93
CA ALA A 67 -6.63 6.67 -17.18
C ALA A 67 -7.22 6.02 -15.91
N ALA A 68 -6.46 6.00 -14.79
CA ALA A 68 -6.96 5.45 -13.54
C ALA A 68 -8.24 6.17 -13.08
N PRO A 69 -9.28 5.43 -12.64
CA PRO A 69 -10.45 6.04 -12.05
C PRO A 69 -10.09 6.77 -10.75
N SER A 70 -11.02 7.58 -10.21
CA SER A 70 -10.83 8.14 -8.88
C SER A 70 -10.62 7.03 -7.87
N LEU A 71 -9.55 7.14 -7.07
CA LEU A 71 -9.19 6.20 -6.02
C LEU A 71 -9.60 6.76 -4.66
N ASP A 72 -10.03 5.88 -3.77
CA ASP A 72 -10.20 6.18 -2.35
C ASP A 72 -8.95 5.79 -1.56
N VAL A 73 -8.27 4.73 -2.02
CA VAL A 73 -7.03 4.22 -1.43
C VAL A 73 -6.02 3.92 -2.54
N LEU A 74 -4.76 4.28 -2.31
CA LEU A 74 -3.64 3.80 -3.10
C LEU A 74 -2.68 3.01 -2.21
N ILE A 75 -2.38 1.76 -2.56
CA ILE A 75 -1.32 0.97 -1.94
C ILE A 75 -0.07 1.09 -2.79
N HIS A 76 1.02 1.59 -2.19
CA HIS A 76 2.33 1.70 -2.81
C HIS A 76 3.29 0.64 -2.26
N PRO A 77 3.59 -0.42 -3.02
CA PRO A 77 4.54 -1.46 -2.61
C PRO A 77 5.97 -0.95 -2.50
N GLY A 78 6.81 -1.77 -1.89
CA GLY A 78 8.26 -1.61 -1.92
C GLY A 78 8.92 -2.46 -3.01
N GLY A 79 10.20 -2.68 -2.85
CA GLY A 79 11.05 -3.37 -3.80
C GLY A 79 12.19 -2.48 -4.32
N ASP A 80 13.08 -3.07 -5.10
CA ASP A 80 14.26 -2.37 -5.61
C ASP A 80 13.91 -1.22 -6.56
N GLY A 81 12.80 -1.33 -7.29
CA GLY A 81 12.29 -0.27 -8.17
C GLY A 81 11.99 1.05 -7.45
N THR A 82 11.74 1.03 -6.13
CA THR A 82 11.55 2.26 -5.34
C THR A 82 12.77 3.20 -5.37
N ARG A 83 13.96 2.67 -5.69
CA ARG A 83 15.18 3.50 -5.82
C ARG A 83 15.09 4.50 -6.96
N ALA A 84 14.46 4.12 -8.06
CA ALA A 84 14.19 5.04 -9.18
C ALA A 84 13.01 5.98 -8.85
N LEU A 85 11.92 5.43 -8.32
CA LEU A 85 10.68 6.17 -8.04
C LEU A 85 10.86 7.32 -7.06
N LYS A 86 11.68 7.15 -6.01
CA LYS A 86 11.94 8.22 -5.02
C LYS A 86 12.68 9.43 -5.60
N ASN A 87 13.26 9.32 -6.79
CA ASN A 87 13.95 10.41 -7.51
C ASN A 87 13.18 10.88 -8.74
N ASP A 88 11.99 10.36 -8.96
CA ASP A 88 11.15 10.69 -10.09
C ASP A 88 10.13 11.76 -9.69
N SER A 89 10.39 12.99 -10.11
CA SER A 89 9.55 14.14 -9.75
C SER A 89 8.09 13.97 -10.19
N ALA A 90 7.85 13.41 -11.38
CA ALA A 90 6.49 13.20 -11.88
C ALA A 90 5.72 12.19 -11.02
N HIS A 91 6.37 11.12 -10.58
CA HIS A 91 5.77 10.15 -9.67
C HIS A 91 5.50 10.75 -8.28
N LEU A 92 6.45 11.51 -7.74
CA LEU A 92 6.29 12.19 -6.45
C LEU A 92 5.17 13.24 -6.49
N ASP A 93 5.04 13.99 -7.59
CA ASP A 93 3.97 14.97 -7.79
C ASP A 93 2.60 14.29 -7.90
N TRP A 94 2.52 13.12 -8.56
CA TRP A 94 1.30 12.33 -8.62
C TRP A 94 0.85 11.85 -7.23
N LEU A 95 1.77 11.37 -6.38
CA LEU A 95 1.45 10.98 -5.01
C LEU A 95 0.95 12.16 -4.17
N ARG A 96 1.59 13.34 -4.29
CA ARG A 96 1.13 14.58 -3.63
C ARG A 96 -0.26 14.97 -4.10
N TYR A 97 -0.51 14.87 -5.41
CA TYR A 97 -1.82 15.15 -6.00
C TYR A 97 -2.89 14.22 -5.41
N LEU A 98 -2.67 12.91 -5.39
CA LEU A 98 -3.63 11.96 -4.80
C LEU A 98 -3.91 12.27 -3.33
N HIS A 99 -2.86 12.52 -2.55
CA HIS A 99 -3.00 12.88 -1.15
C HIS A 99 -3.83 14.16 -0.97
N HIS A 100 -3.61 15.17 -1.80
CA HIS A 100 -4.36 16.43 -1.79
C HIS A 100 -5.84 16.23 -2.19
N GLN A 101 -6.13 15.24 -3.03
CA GLN A 101 -7.50 14.83 -3.37
C GLN A 101 -8.20 14.03 -2.25
N GLY A 102 -7.52 13.76 -1.14
CA GLY A 102 -8.08 13.01 -0.02
C GLY A 102 -7.93 11.49 -0.14
N VAL A 103 -7.18 11.00 -1.13
CA VAL A 103 -6.88 9.57 -1.26
C VAL A 103 -6.04 9.12 -0.07
N LEU A 104 -6.44 8.05 0.61
CA LEU A 104 -5.61 7.40 1.62
C LEU A 104 -4.41 6.74 0.94
N LEU A 105 -3.21 7.13 1.35
CA LEU A 105 -1.99 6.51 0.85
C LEU A 105 -1.50 5.45 1.82
N ALA A 106 -1.51 4.20 1.40
CA ALA A 106 -0.94 3.09 2.13
C ALA A 106 0.39 2.66 1.49
N SER A 107 1.40 2.32 2.29
CA SER A 107 2.67 1.83 1.76
C SER A 107 3.13 0.55 2.43
N VAL A 108 3.80 -0.31 1.67
CA VAL A 108 4.44 -1.52 2.19
C VAL A 108 5.94 -1.42 2.01
N CYS A 109 6.70 -1.86 3.01
CA CYS A 109 8.15 -2.01 2.92
C CYS A 109 8.84 -0.67 2.55
N THR A 110 9.67 -0.67 1.50
CA THR A 110 10.37 0.53 1.00
C THR A 110 9.46 1.52 0.24
N GLY A 111 8.17 1.22 0.07
CA GLY A 111 7.19 2.17 -0.45
C GLY A 111 7.11 3.44 0.40
N SER A 112 7.29 3.34 1.72
CA SER A 112 7.34 4.49 2.62
C SER A 112 8.51 5.45 2.34
N LEU A 113 9.63 4.97 1.76
CA LEU A 113 10.73 5.84 1.34
C LEU A 113 10.33 6.74 0.16
N VAL A 114 9.42 6.26 -0.69
CA VAL A 114 8.87 7.07 -1.80
C VAL A 114 7.91 8.13 -1.25
N LEU A 115 7.04 7.76 -0.30
CA LEU A 115 6.18 8.73 0.40
C LEU A 115 7.00 9.79 1.15
N ALA A 116 8.09 9.39 1.80
CA ALA A 116 9.01 10.33 2.47
C ALA A 116 9.69 11.27 1.46
N ALA A 117 10.15 10.76 0.31
CA ALA A 117 10.74 11.58 -0.76
C ALA A 117 9.72 12.56 -1.36
N ALA A 118 8.44 12.20 -1.38
CA ALA A 118 7.35 13.11 -1.72
C ALA A 118 7.07 14.18 -0.64
N GLY A 119 7.73 14.11 0.53
CA GLY A 119 7.52 15.02 1.66
C GLY A 119 6.25 14.73 2.47
N LEU A 120 5.57 13.62 2.18
CA LEU A 120 4.27 13.26 2.77
C LEU A 120 4.37 12.73 4.20
N LEU A 121 5.57 12.31 4.65
CA LEU A 121 5.83 11.80 5.99
C LEU A 121 6.48 12.83 6.94
N LYS A 122 6.62 14.07 6.51
CA LYS A 122 7.25 15.13 7.32
C LYS A 122 6.51 15.35 8.64
N GLY A 123 7.22 15.16 9.77
CA GLY A 123 6.68 15.32 11.13
C GLY A 123 5.68 14.26 11.54
N ARG A 124 5.56 13.15 10.80
CA ARG A 124 4.59 12.08 11.04
C ARG A 124 5.25 10.81 11.58
N PRO A 125 4.51 9.98 12.35
CA PRO A 125 4.94 8.62 12.65
C PRO A 125 4.83 7.76 11.39
N ALA A 126 5.84 6.92 11.16
CA ALA A 126 5.87 6.01 10.02
C ALA A 126 6.76 4.79 10.29
N THR A 127 6.46 3.69 9.62
CA THR A 127 7.34 2.52 9.59
C THR A 127 7.78 2.17 8.17
N THR A 128 8.72 1.27 8.06
CA THR A 128 9.27 0.74 6.83
C THR A 128 9.86 -0.64 7.08
N HIS A 129 10.39 -1.29 6.07
CA HIS A 129 11.18 -2.51 6.28
C HIS A 129 12.34 -2.23 7.25
N HIS A 130 12.53 -3.08 8.26
CA HIS A 130 13.47 -2.86 9.38
C HIS A 130 14.90 -2.50 8.93
N ASN A 131 15.40 -3.09 7.83
CA ASN A 131 16.72 -2.75 7.26
C ASN A 131 16.80 -1.34 6.66
N TYR A 132 15.67 -0.66 6.50
CA TYR A 132 15.58 0.65 5.88
C TYR A 132 15.15 1.76 6.83
N ALA A 133 14.92 1.45 8.12
CA ALA A 133 14.54 2.45 9.12
C ALA A 133 15.52 3.64 9.19
N GLY A 134 16.82 3.36 9.18
CA GLY A 134 17.85 4.43 9.14
C GLY A 134 17.82 5.26 7.84
N LYS A 135 17.45 4.65 6.70
CA LYS A 135 17.30 5.38 5.45
C LYS A 135 16.03 6.24 5.44
N LEU A 136 14.94 5.78 6.06
CA LEU A 136 13.73 6.57 6.22
C LEU A 136 14.00 7.83 7.04
N ALA A 137 14.66 7.67 8.20
CA ALA A 137 15.06 8.78 9.05
C ALA A 137 16.03 9.76 8.35
N ALA A 138 16.88 9.27 7.43
CA ALA A 138 17.83 10.09 6.70
C ALA A 138 17.19 10.94 5.58
N ILE A 139 16.00 10.59 5.09
CA ILE A 139 15.27 11.38 4.09
C ILE A 139 14.74 12.67 4.73
N ASP A 140 14.14 12.56 5.92
CA ASP A 140 13.68 13.71 6.70
C ASP A 140 13.76 13.36 8.19
N GLY A 141 14.63 14.06 8.91
CA GLY A 141 14.87 13.84 10.36
C GLY A 141 13.68 14.18 11.26
N THR A 142 12.60 14.72 10.72
CA THR A 142 11.36 14.98 11.48
C THR A 142 10.39 13.80 11.50
N ILE A 143 10.65 12.75 10.71
CA ILE A 143 9.83 11.53 10.70
C ILE A 143 10.05 10.77 12.00
N ASP A 144 8.98 10.48 12.73
CA ASP A 144 9.00 9.60 13.90
C ASP A 144 9.00 8.13 13.45
N VAL A 145 10.20 7.56 13.26
CA VAL A 145 10.36 6.21 12.71
C VAL A 145 10.03 5.15 13.73
N ARG A 146 8.94 4.43 13.53
CA ARG A 146 8.42 3.33 14.35
C ARG A 146 8.93 1.98 13.84
N ALA A 147 10.22 1.70 14.01
CA ALA A 147 10.90 0.56 13.37
C ALA A 147 10.41 -0.83 13.82
N THR A 148 9.76 -0.95 14.98
CA THR A 148 9.25 -2.21 15.54
C THR A 148 7.77 -2.46 15.22
N GLU A 149 7.06 -1.44 14.74
CA GLU A 149 5.64 -1.56 14.43
C GLU A 149 5.42 -2.31 13.11
N ARG A 150 4.43 -3.19 13.10
CA ARG A 150 4.03 -3.91 11.89
C ARG A 150 3.42 -2.96 10.86
N TYR A 151 2.62 -2.03 11.33
CA TYR A 151 2.08 -0.90 10.56
C TYR A 151 1.83 0.29 11.48
N VAL A 152 1.78 1.47 10.89
CA VAL A 152 1.44 2.73 11.55
C VAL A 152 0.35 3.40 10.74
N ASP A 153 -0.78 3.69 11.38
CA ASP A 153 -1.87 4.48 10.82
C ASP A 153 -1.81 5.91 11.37
N ASP A 154 -1.58 6.87 10.50
CA ASP A 154 -1.56 8.31 10.81
C ASP A 154 -2.71 9.04 10.07
N GLY A 155 -3.88 8.45 10.09
CA GLY A 155 -5.09 9.03 9.49
C GLY A 155 -5.16 8.83 7.98
N ASN A 156 -4.67 9.75 7.17
CA ASN A 156 -4.71 9.65 5.70
C ASN A 156 -3.47 9.01 5.08
N ILE A 157 -2.51 8.59 5.91
CA ILE A 157 -1.35 7.81 5.49
C ILE A 157 -1.20 6.61 6.42
N VAL A 158 -1.06 5.42 5.82
CA VAL A 158 -0.78 4.17 6.53
C VAL A 158 0.52 3.60 6.00
N THR A 159 1.48 3.31 6.87
CA THR A 159 2.74 2.70 6.46
C THR A 159 2.88 1.33 7.09
N SER A 160 3.35 0.32 6.37
CA SER A 160 3.66 -0.98 6.94
C SER A 160 5.14 -1.35 6.79
N ALA A 161 5.59 -2.19 7.68
CA ALA A 161 6.91 -2.79 7.63
C ALA A 161 7.07 -3.73 6.41
N GLY A 162 8.13 -4.53 6.37
CA GLY A 162 8.47 -5.30 5.18
C GLY A 162 7.58 -6.50 4.91
N VAL A 163 7.39 -6.77 3.66
CA VAL A 163 6.90 -8.01 3.05
C VAL A 163 5.57 -8.48 3.67
N SER A 164 5.59 -9.40 4.63
CA SER A 164 4.37 -9.96 5.25
C SER A 164 3.57 -8.95 6.08
N ALA A 165 4.16 -7.82 6.47
CA ALA A 165 3.47 -6.80 7.24
C ALA A 165 2.38 -6.07 6.42
N GLY A 166 2.50 -6.09 5.08
CA GLY A 166 1.46 -5.61 4.18
C GLY A 166 0.13 -6.36 4.32
N ILE A 167 0.19 -7.64 4.70
CA ILE A 167 -1.00 -8.46 4.98
C ILE A 167 -1.70 -7.95 6.23
N ASP A 168 -0.96 -7.67 7.32
CA ASP A 168 -1.53 -7.14 8.56
C ASP A 168 -2.14 -5.75 8.34
N MET A 169 -1.46 -4.90 7.55
CA MET A 169 -1.99 -3.60 7.15
C MET A 169 -3.29 -3.74 6.35
N ALA A 170 -3.37 -4.71 5.45
CA ALA A 170 -4.59 -4.93 4.66
C ALA A 170 -5.78 -5.35 5.54
N PHE A 171 -5.58 -6.21 6.53
CA PHE A 171 -6.61 -6.51 7.53
C PHE A 171 -7.04 -5.26 8.32
N HIS A 172 -6.08 -4.41 8.69
CA HIS A 172 -6.39 -3.14 9.33
C HIS A 172 -7.21 -2.20 8.42
N LEU A 173 -6.93 -2.18 7.11
CA LEU A 173 -7.76 -1.42 6.16
C LEU A 173 -9.18 -1.98 6.08
N VAL A 174 -9.37 -3.30 6.13
CA VAL A 174 -10.71 -3.89 6.23
C VAL A 174 -11.43 -3.42 7.51
N GLU A 175 -10.73 -3.48 8.67
CA GLU A 175 -11.29 -2.98 9.94
C GLU A 175 -11.72 -1.51 9.83
N ARG A 176 -10.94 -0.71 9.14
CA ARG A 176 -11.15 0.73 9.01
C ARG A 176 -12.29 1.10 8.05
N PHE A 177 -12.44 0.38 6.95
CA PHE A 177 -13.45 0.68 5.91
C PHE A 177 -14.75 -0.09 6.08
N ASP A 178 -14.75 -1.13 6.89
CA ASP A 178 -15.92 -1.95 7.18
C ASP A 178 -16.07 -2.11 8.70
N SER A 179 -15.52 -3.18 9.29
CA SER A 179 -15.62 -3.47 10.72
C SER A 179 -14.54 -4.45 11.19
N VAL A 180 -14.37 -4.55 12.50
CA VAL A 180 -13.51 -5.57 13.14
C VAL A 180 -14.02 -6.97 12.83
N GLU A 181 -15.34 -7.15 12.77
CA GLU A 181 -16.01 -8.41 12.45
C GLU A 181 -15.71 -8.83 11.01
N ALA A 182 -15.81 -7.89 10.05
CA ALA A 182 -15.47 -8.15 8.66
C ALA A 182 -13.99 -8.58 8.51
N ALA A 183 -13.07 -7.92 9.20
CA ALA A 183 -11.67 -8.33 9.19
C ALA A 183 -11.46 -9.73 9.82
N ALA A 184 -12.22 -10.08 10.87
CA ALA A 184 -12.18 -11.42 11.46
C ALA A 184 -12.69 -12.48 10.47
N ASP A 185 -13.78 -12.20 9.76
CA ASP A 185 -14.33 -13.08 8.73
C ASP A 185 -13.35 -13.30 7.58
N VAL A 186 -12.66 -12.24 7.15
CA VAL A 186 -11.59 -12.34 6.13
C VAL A 186 -10.43 -13.19 6.64
N ARG A 187 -9.98 -13.00 7.89
CA ARG A 187 -8.92 -13.83 8.51
C ARG A 187 -9.31 -15.31 8.53
N GLN A 188 -10.53 -15.60 8.94
CA GLN A 188 -11.05 -16.97 8.98
C GLN A 188 -11.13 -17.56 7.56
N GLY A 189 -11.69 -16.82 6.60
CA GLY A 189 -11.85 -17.29 5.22
C GLY A 189 -10.53 -17.53 4.49
N THR A 190 -9.52 -16.69 4.74
CA THR A 190 -8.17 -16.86 4.20
C THR A 190 -7.29 -17.81 5.02
N GLN A 191 -7.81 -18.36 6.12
CA GLN A 191 -7.06 -19.22 7.06
C GLN A 191 -5.77 -18.55 7.57
N TYR A 192 -5.80 -17.23 7.74
CA TYR A 192 -4.68 -16.47 8.26
C TYR A 192 -4.67 -16.49 9.78
N ASP A 193 -4.27 -17.62 10.36
CA ASP A 193 -4.10 -17.78 11.79
C ASP A 193 -2.67 -17.36 12.19
N ARG A 194 -2.55 -16.37 13.06
CA ARG A 194 -1.30 -16.18 13.78
C ARG A 194 -1.19 -17.25 14.85
N HIS A 195 -0.44 -18.30 14.60
CA HIS A 195 0.08 -19.12 15.68
C HIS A 195 1.06 -18.26 16.50
N VAL A 196 0.56 -17.61 17.55
CA VAL A 196 1.40 -17.02 18.58
C VAL A 196 1.87 -18.17 19.44
N SER A 197 3.09 -18.66 19.16
CA SER A 197 3.79 -19.61 20.04
C SER A 197 4.42 -18.87 21.23
#